data_4362801ac726243d5eb8a266b3313bf7
#
_entry.id   4362801ac726243d5eb8a266b3313bf7
#
_cell.length_a   1.000
_cell.length_b   1.000
_cell.length_c   1.000
_cell.angle_alpha   90.00
_cell.angle_beta   90.00
_cell.angle_gamma   90.00
#
_symmetry.space_group_name_H-M   'P 1'
#
loop_
_entity.id
_entity.type
_entity.pdbx_description
1 polymer ?
#
loop_
_entity_poly.entity_id
_entity_poly.type
_entity_poly.pdbx_seq_one_letter_code
_entity_poly.pdbx_strand_id
1 'polypeptide(L)'
;MPIQILDGVDNIKIANDSIITNGYKEYTVDVQTTIGENVMNISPLALTWKSLDESIVTIGEHTGVLKGLRNGKTQVVGVLGEICDTMQVNVEIPEARVMPIDPNLDITTWKLSQTGGKDVVATAVGNGFDYTYTGVSARSPKIVLTKTFRLWSLPDMIRVRVNPGEAPVKNFVFGLRANGGSMIYHTITPAAITANKEMVVDLPTADWCTATDMANYPISLISIQLNMNASKAGQVYDMHFRGFETVYLDAPEAPSKKGDINGDGEINASDVTALINKILSLADYADVMCDLDGDGEVNVGDVTALINLILK
;
A
#
# COMPACT_ATOMS: atom_id res chain seq x y z
N MET A 1 16.43 17.06 -30.90
CA MET A 1 15.51 17.72 -29.99
C MET A 1 14.77 18.80 -30.76
N PRO A 2 13.44 18.86 -30.75
CA PRO A 2 12.74 19.98 -31.31
C PRO A 2 13.03 21.23 -30.47
N ILE A 3 13.44 22.32 -31.11
CA ILE A 3 13.60 23.61 -30.46
C ILE A 3 12.20 24.19 -30.30
N GLN A 4 11.73 24.36 -29.08
CA GLN A 4 10.47 25.03 -28.79
C GLN A 4 10.76 26.52 -28.59
N ILE A 5 10.35 27.36 -29.53
CA ILE A 5 10.44 28.82 -29.39
C ILE A 5 9.15 29.26 -28.73
N LEU A 6 9.25 29.73 -27.49
CA LEU A 6 8.13 30.28 -26.73
C LEU A 6 8.19 31.82 -26.83
N ASP A 7 7.45 32.38 -27.79
CA ASP A 7 7.30 33.81 -27.94
C ASP A 7 5.85 34.18 -27.65
N GLY A 8 5.62 35.21 -26.83
CA GLY A 8 4.27 35.71 -26.49
C GLY A 8 3.51 34.80 -25.51
N VAL A 9 4.21 34.18 -24.55
CA VAL A 9 3.57 33.38 -23.48
C VAL A 9 2.78 34.32 -22.57
N ASP A 10 1.47 34.08 -22.42
CA ASP A 10 0.60 34.86 -21.55
C ASP A 10 0.64 34.37 -20.11
N ASN A 11 0.75 33.05 -19.93
CA ASN A 11 0.83 32.47 -18.60
C ASN A 11 1.47 31.06 -18.66
N ILE A 12 1.96 30.59 -17.50
CA ILE A 12 2.34 29.18 -17.29
C ILE A 12 1.45 28.60 -16.19
N LYS A 13 1.18 27.31 -16.28
CA LYS A 13 0.47 26.56 -15.26
C LYS A 13 1.16 25.22 -15.03
N ILE A 14 1.55 24.95 -13.78
CA ILE A 14 1.95 23.63 -13.34
C ILE A 14 0.70 22.74 -13.33
N ALA A 15 0.76 21.59 -13.99
CA ALA A 15 -0.42 20.76 -14.26
C ALA A 15 -1.16 20.33 -12.98
N ASN A 16 -0.42 20.16 -11.89
CA ASN A 16 -0.96 19.78 -10.59
C ASN A 16 -0.77 20.90 -9.57
N ASP A 17 -1.85 21.38 -8.95
CA ASP A 17 -1.75 22.40 -7.90
C ASP A 17 -1.07 21.84 -6.63
N SER A 18 -1.13 20.52 -6.41
CA SER A 18 -0.44 19.84 -5.32
C SER A 18 -0.14 18.38 -5.65
N ILE A 19 0.95 17.86 -5.09
CA ILE A 19 1.32 16.45 -5.18
C ILE A 19 1.72 15.88 -3.81
N ILE A 20 1.67 14.54 -3.69
CA ILE A 20 2.27 13.80 -2.60
C ILE A 20 3.36 12.89 -3.19
N THR A 21 4.56 12.90 -2.60
CA THR A 21 5.66 12.01 -2.99
C THR A 21 6.14 11.17 -1.82
N ASN A 22 6.60 9.96 -2.10
CA ASN A 22 7.12 9.01 -1.11
C ASN A 22 8.63 9.17 -0.83
N GLY A 23 9.30 10.13 -1.46
CA GLY A 23 10.73 10.37 -1.28
C GLY A 23 11.66 9.37 -1.99
N TYR A 24 11.19 8.19 -2.38
CA TYR A 24 12.00 7.20 -3.09
C TYR A 24 11.95 7.36 -4.60
N LYS A 25 10.86 7.92 -5.11
CA LYS A 25 10.66 8.16 -6.56
C LYS A 25 10.86 9.62 -6.89
N GLU A 26 11.53 9.85 -8.01
CA GLU A 26 11.64 11.18 -8.62
C GLU A 26 10.39 11.44 -9.46
N TYR A 27 9.97 12.70 -9.48
CA TYR A 27 8.84 13.17 -10.24
C TYR A 27 9.23 14.33 -11.13
N THR A 28 8.93 14.24 -12.43
CA THR A 28 9.14 15.36 -13.35
C THR A 28 7.85 16.18 -13.43
N VAL A 29 7.95 17.47 -13.15
CA VAL A 29 6.80 18.39 -13.13
C VAL A 29 6.29 18.62 -14.54
N ASP A 30 4.99 18.43 -14.76
CA ASP A 30 4.33 18.75 -16.02
C ASP A 30 3.87 20.21 -16.03
N VAL A 31 4.12 20.91 -17.14
CA VAL A 31 3.80 22.33 -17.29
C VAL A 31 2.99 22.58 -18.55
N GLN A 32 2.01 23.43 -18.44
CA GLN A 32 1.23 23.97 -19.54
C GLN A 32 1.50 25.46 -19.69
N THR A 33 1.35 25.98 -20.89
CA THR A 33 1.37 27.41 -21.17
C THR A 33 0.15 27.80 -21.99
N THR A 34 -0.22 29.07 -21.91
CA THR A 34 -1.25 29.69 -22.75
C THR A 34 -0.62 30.73 -23.61
N ILE A 35 -0.93 30.70 -24.91
CA ILE A 35 -0.55 31.71 -25.92
C ILE A 35 -1.83 32.08 -26.65
N GLY A 36 -2.37 33.27 -26.39
CA GLY A 36 -3.70 33.67 -26.84
C GLY A 36 -4.78 32.74 -26.28
N GLU A 37 -5.52 32.06 -27.16
CA GLU A 37 -6.56 31.08 -26.75
C GLU A 37 -6.05 29.61 -26.71
N ASN A 38 -4.78 29.37 -27.05
CA ASN A 38 -4.23 28.05 -27.18
C ASN A 38 -3.49 27.62 -25.89
N VAL A 39 -3.89 26.47 -25.35
CA VAL A 39 -3.19 25.80 -24.24
C VAL A 39 -2.33 24.67 -24.80
N MET A 40 -1.07 24.61 -24.41
CA MET A 40 -0.14 23.58 -24.84
C MET A 40 0.79 23.12 -23.71
N ASN A 41 1.21 21.87 -23.76
CA ASN A 41 2.25 21.38 -22.87
C ASN A 41 3.61 21.90 -23.29
N ILE A 42 4.41 22.35 -22.33
CA ILE A 42 5.79 22.76 -22.57
C ILE A 42 6.75 21.90 -21.75
N SER A 43 7.98 21.83 -22.22
CA SER A 43 9.02 21.11 -21.50
C SER A 43 9.34 21.80 -20.17
N PRO A 44 9.43 21.08 -19.05
CA PRO A 44 9.89 21.66 -17.79
C PRO A 44 11.30 22.24 -17.86
N LEU A 45 12.09 21.82 -18.86
CA LEU A 45 13.43 22.38 -19.15
C LEU A 45 13.39 23.85 -19.59
N ALA A 46 12.23 24.37 -19.99
CA ALA A 46 12.06 25.76 -20.38
C ALA A 46 11.99 26.72 -19.17
N LEU A 47 11.75 26.18 -17.97
CA LEU A 47 11.58 26.96 -16.75
C LEU A 47 12.83 26.88 -15.87
N THR A 48 12.97 27.87 -15.02
CA THR A 48 13.88 27.83 -13.87
C THR A 48 13.07 27.46 -12.62
N TRP A 49 13.53 26.43 -11.91
CA TRP A 49 12.80 25.85 -10.79
C TRP A 49 13.47 26.18 -9.47
N LYS A 50 12.67 26.33 -8.43
CA LYS A 50 13.16 26.53 -7.07
C LYS A 50 12.22 25.86 -6.06
N SER A 51 12.80 25.18 -5.06
CA SER A 51 12.08 24.79 -3.84
C SER A 51 12.12 25.93 -2.82
N LEU A 52 11.01 26.16 -2.11
CA LEU A 52 10.97 27.12 -0.99
C LEU A 52 11.56 26.55 0.29
N ASP A 53 11.70 25.21 0.39
CA ASP A 53 12.41 24.54 1.47
C ASP A 53 13.15 23.30 0.91
N GLU A 54 14.43 23.50 0.60
CA GLU A 54 15.29 22.43 0.04
C GLU A 54 15.60 21.32 1.06
N SER A 55 15.33 21.51 2.35
CA SER A 55 15.45 20.46 3.35
C SER A 55 14.30 19.44 3.27
N ILE A 56 13.16 19.81 2.66
CA ILE A 56 11.99 18.95 2.48
C ILE A 56 11.96 18.38 1.07
N VAL A 57 12.18 19.23 0.06
CA VAL A 57 12.12 18.86 -1.35
C VAL A 57 13.24 19.54 -2.11
N THR A 58 13.97 18.79 -2.92
CA THR A 58 14.82 19.34 -3.97
C THR A 58 14.11 19.29 -5.31
N ILE A 59 14.42 20.25 -6.18
CA ILE A 59 14.01 20.27 -7.58
C ILE A 59 15.19 20.70 -8.44
N GLY A 60 15.41 19.97 -9.53
CA GLY A 60 16.49 20.33 -10.45
C GLY A 60 16.17 21.66 -11.14
N GLU A 61 17.02 22.67 -10.93
CA GLU A 61 16.84 24.08 -11.35
C GLU A 61 16.42 24.22 -12.82
N HIS A 62 16.97 23.37 -13.69
CA HIS A 62 16.69 23.42 -15.13
C HIS A 62 16.09 22.11 -15.66
N THR A 63 15.67 21.20 -14.80
CA THR A 63 15.13 19.91 -15.22
C THR A 63 13.66 19.73 -14.80
N GLY A 64 13.25 20.40 -13.72
CA GLY A 64 11.93 20.18 -13.12
C GLY A 64 11.79 18.79 -12.49
N VAL A 65 12.89 18.09 -12.22
CA VAL A 65 12.88 16.80 -11.53
C VAL A 65 12.88 17.04 -10.02
N LEU A 66 11.83 16.62 -9.37
CA LEU A 66 11.55 16.80 -7.95
C LEU A 66 11.83 15.51 -7.18
N LYS A 67 12.43 15.67 -5.99
CA LYS A 67 12.66 14.57 -5.04
C LYS A 67 12.35 15.00 -3.62
N GLY A 68 11.51 14.23 -2.92
CA GLY A 68 11.27 14.39 -1.48
C GLY A 68 12.46 13.90 -0.66
N LEU A 69 12.87 14.66 0.34
CA LEU A 69 14.00 14.33 1.21
C LEU A 69 13.58 14.03 2.65
N ARG A 70 12.52 14.65 3.14
CA ARG A 70 12.04 14.54 4.51
C ARG A 70 10.54 14.79 4.58
N ASN A 71 9.86 14.09 5.47
CA ASN A 71 8.44 14.33 5.74
C ASN A 71 8.17 15.80 6.03
N GLY A 72 7.19 16.36 5.34
CA GLY A 72 6.83 17.76 5.48
C GLY A 72 6.09 18.31 4.28
N LYS A 73 5.83 19.62 4.30
CA LYS A 73 5.15 20.33 3.23
C LYS A 73 5.96 21.55 2.83
N THR A 74 6.08 21.77 1.54
CA THR A 74 6.70 22.96 0.97
C THR A 74 6.06 23.29 -0.36
N GLN A 75 6.58 24.30 -1.05
CA GLN A 75 6.17 24.68 -2.39
C GLN A 75 7.38 24.65 -3.32
N VAL A 76 7.13 24.33 -4.57
CA VAL A 76 8.09 24.53 -5.66
C VAL A 76 7.53 25.58 -6.61
N VAL A 77 8.40 26.41 -7.14
CA VAL A 77 8.08 27.53 -8.04
C VAL A 77 8.76 27.27 -9.37
N GLY A 78 8.00 27.34 -10.45
CA GLY A 78 8.51 27.36 -11.81
C GLY A 78 8.45 28.78 -12.38
N VAL A 79 9.51 29.27 -13.00
CA VAL A 79 9.65 30.62 -13.53
C VAL A 79 10.01 30.57 -15.02
N LEU A 80 9.28 31.31 -15.84
CA LEU A 80 9.58 31.55 -17.25
C LEU A 80 9.58 33.07 -17.51
N GLY A 81 10.77 33.66 -17.61
CA GLY A 81 10.91 35.13 -17.72
C GLY A 81 10.37 35.82 -16.47
N GLU A 82 9.30 36.62 -16.63
CA GLU A 82 8.64 37.35 -15.53
C GLU A 82 7.39 36.59 -15.01
N ILE A 83 7.04 35.46 -15.61
CA ILE A 83 5.85 34.69 -15.27
C ILE A 83 6.25 33.54 -14.35
N CYS A 84 5.46 33.27 -13.33
CA CYS A 84 5.68 32.13 -12.42
C CYS A 84 4.39 31.43 -12.03
N ASP A 85 4.52 30.16 -11.66
CA ASP A 85 3.47 29.38 -11.00
C ASP A 85 4.06 28.51 -9.89
N THR A 86 3.19 28.05 -8.99
CA THR A 86 3.59 27.40 -7.75
C THR A 86 2.78 26.14 -7.52
N MET A 87 3.45 25.07 -7.14
CA MET A 87 2.84 23.80 -6.77
C MET A 87 3.13 23.46 -5.29
N GLN A 88 2.14 22.99 -4.55
CA GLN A 88 2.35 22.41 -3.23
C GLN A 88 2.91 21.00 -3.32
N VAL A 89 3.90 20.70 -2.49
CA VAL A 89 4.47 19.36 -2.36
C VAL A 89 4.35 18.90 -0.91
N ASN A 90 3.71 17.74 -0.73
CA ASN A 90 3.69 17.02 0.54
C ASN A 90 4.57 15.78 0.40
N VAL A 91 5.54 15.64 1.29
CA VAL A 91 6.44 14.48 1.34
C VAL A 91 5.98 13.56 2.45
N GLU A 92 5.72 12.31 2.12
CA GLU A 92 5.31 11.24 3.03
C GLU A 92 6.18 10.01 2.75
N ILE A 93 7.31 9.91 3.45
CA ILE A 93 8.28 8.81 3.27
C ILE A 93 7.83 7.64 4.12
N PRO A 94 7.51 6.48 3.52
CA PRO A 94 7.17 5.29 4.26
C PRO A 94 8.38 4.77 5.05
N GLU A 95 8.15 4.36 6.29
CA GLU A 95 9.19 3.89 7.20
C GLU A 95 9.66 2.48 6.86
N ALA A 96 8.80 1.71 6.20
CA ALA A 96 9.09 0.34 5.83
C ALA A 96 8.47 -0.02 4.47
N ARG A 97 9.00 -1.08 3.83
CA ARG A 97 8.51 -1.60 2.55
C ARG A 97 7.04 -2.03 2.63
N VAL A 98 6.61 -2.63 3.72
CA VAL A 98 5.23 -3.05 3.95
C VAL A 98 4.68 -2.28 5.13
N MET A 99 3.58 -1.58 4.93
CA MET A 99 2.90 -0.81 5.98
C MET A 99 1.44 -1.22 6.08
N PRO A 100 0.95 -1.53 7.30
CA PRO A 100 -0.45 -1.88 7.48
C PRO A 100 -1.35 -0.67 7.16
N ILE A 101 -2.45 -0.92 6.43
CA ILE A 101 -3.50 0.09 6.20
C ILE A 101 -4.32 0.28 7.47
N ASP A 102 -4.59 -0.81 8.19
CA ASP A 102 -5.24 -0.80 9.51
C ASP A 102 -4.34 -1.53 10.51
N PRO A 103 -3.49 -0.79 11.26
CA PRO A 103 -2.50 -1.40 12.15
C PRO A 103 -3.10 -2.31 13.23
N ASN A 104 -4.31 -1.98 13.70
CA ASN A 104 -4.99 -2.75 14.74
C ASN A 104 -5.98 -3.77 14.18
N LEU A 105 -6.29 -3.68 12.87
CA LEU A 105 -7.30 -4.46 12.15
C LEU A 105 -8.56 -4.74 12.97
N ASP A 106 -9.08 -3.69 13.62
CA ASP A 106 -10.28 -3.76 14.45
C ASP A 106 -11.51 -3.93 13.57
N ILE A 107 -11.90 -5.18 13.38
CA ILE A 107 -13.02 -5.57 12.52
C ILE A 107 -14.36 -4.96 12.98
N THR A 108 -14.49 -4.55 14.23
CA THR A 108 -15.71 -3.92 14.73
C THR A 108 -15.95 -2.55 14.12
N THR A 109 -14.89 -1.91 13.61
CA THR A 109 -14.95 -0.61 12.93
C THR A 109 -15.23 -0.74 11.43
N TRP A 110 -15.25 -1.95 10.88
CA TRP A 110 -15.55 -2.22 9.48
C TRP A 110 -17.04 -2.47 9.27
N LYS A 111 -17.55 -1.98 8.16
CA LYS A 111 -18.88 -2.36 7.70
C LYS A 111 -18.78 -3.64 6.89
N LEU A 112 -19.42 -4.70 7.38
CA LEU A 112 -19.50 -6.00 6.73
C LEU A 112 -20.83 -6.14 6.00
N SER A 113 -20.79 -6.71 4.80
CA SER A 113 -21.97 -7.06 4.03
C SER A 113 -21.72 -8.38 3.30
N GLN A 114 -22.72 -9.25 3.28
CA GLN A 114 -22.65 -10.54 2.59
C GLN A 114 -23.90 -10.86 1.82
N THR A 115 -23.72 -11.44 0.63
CA THR A 115 -24.76 -12.07 -0.16
C THR A 115 -24.43 -13.55 -0.29
N GLY A 116 -25.44 -14.42 -0.17
CA GLY A 116 -25.23 -15.87 -0.26
C GLY A 116 -24.68 -16.52 1.01
N GLY A 117 -24.81 -15.85 2.13
CA GLY A 117 -24.46 -16.36 3.46
C GLY A 117 -25.38 -15.83 4.55
N LYS A 118 -25.45 -16.54 5.64
CA LYS A 118 -26.14 -16.18 6.89
C LYS A 118 -25.25 -16.56 8.08
N ASP A 119 -25.70 -16.22 9.29
CA ASP A 119 -24.99 -16.52 10.54
C ASP A 119 -23.51 -16.06 10.50
N VAL A 120 -23.31 -14.81 10.04
CA VAL A 120 -21.97 -14.23 9.85
C VAL A 120 -21.38 -13.86 11.19
N VAL A 121 -20.16 -14.34 11.46
CA VAL A 121 -19.37 -13.97 12.63
C VAL A 121 -17.98 -13.53 12.16
N ALA A 122 -17.52 -12.39 12.69
CA ALA A 122 -16.14 -11.92 12.49
C ALA A 122 -15.50 -11.73 13.86
N THR A 123 -14.39 -12.43 14.10
CA THR A 123 -13.69 -12.43 15.39
C THR A 123 -12.25 -11.97 15.20
N ALA A 124 -11.82 -10.97 15.96
CA ALA A 124 -10.43 -10.49 15.93
C ALA A 124 -9.46 -11.58 16.41
N VAL A 125 -8.36 -11.78 15.67
CA VAL A 125 -7.30 -12.75 15.98
C VAL A 125 -5.95 -12.14 15.61
N GLY A 126 -5.15 -11.73 16.60
CA GLY A 126 -3.85 -11.07 16.37
C GLY A 126 -4.00 -9.85 15.46
N ASN A 127 -3.18 -9.78 14.40
CA ASN A 127 -3.22 -8.70 13.38
C ASN A 127 -4.29 -8.92 12.31
N GLY A 128 -5.34 -9.70 12.58
CA GLY A 128 -6.34 -10.06 11.60
C GLY A 128 -7.66 -10.40 12.21
N PHE A 129 -8.48 -11.11 11.47
CA PHE A 129 -9.74 -11.63 11.94
C PHE A 129 -10.11 -12.92 11.21
N ASP A 130 -10.86 -13.74 11.91
CA ASP A 130 -11.53 -14.90 11.33
C ASP A 130 -12.97 -14.52 10.95
N TYR A 131 -13.42 -15.02 9.82
CA TYR A 131 -14.72 -14.71 9.25
C TYR A 131 -15.44 -16.00 8.91
N THR A 132 -16.49 -16.33 9.68
CA THR A 132 -17.29 -17.54 9.46
C THR A 132 -18.68 -17.18 8.96
N TYR A 133 -19.25 -18.04 8.11
CA TYR A 133 -20.61 -17.92 7.66
C TYR A 133 -21.19 -19.26 7.20
N THR A 134 -22.52 -19.37 7.24
CA THR A 134 -23.23 -20.51 6.68
C THR A 134 -23.71 -20.16 5.26
N GLY A 135 -23.33 -20.95 4.27
CA GLY A 135 -23.72 -20.76 2.88
C GLY A 135 -25.23 -20.88 2.68
N VAL A 136 -25.78 -20.01 1.82
CA VAL A 136 -27.13 -20.13 1.27
C VAL A 136 -27.04 -20.15 -0.26
N SER A 137 -27.99 -20.79 -0.92
CA SER A 137 -28.04 -20.85 -2.38
C SER A 137 -28.11 -19.42 -2.97
N ALA A 138 -27.12 -19.02 -3.73
CA ALA A 138 -27.07 -17.73 -4.42
C ALA A 138 -26.27 -17.84 -5.72
N ARG A 139 -26.67 -17.06 -6.75
CA ARG A 139 -25.98 -17.08 -8.05
C ARG A 139 -24.63 -16.38 -8.02
N SER A 140 -24.49 -15.34 -7.22
CA SER A 140 -23.29 -14.51 -7.15
C SER A 140 -23.02 -14.11 -5.70
N PRO A 141 -22.63 -15.10 -4.85
CA PRO A 141 -22.32 -14.80 -3.47
C PRO A 141 -21.09 -13.90 -3.39
N LYS A 142 -21.09 -12.99 -2.43
CA LYS A 142 -19.95 -12.08 -2.19
C LYS A 142 -19.88 -11.63 -0.74
N ILE A 143 -18.68 -11.37 -0.30
CA ILE A 143 -18.37 -10.70 0.96
C ILE A 143 -17.83 -9.31 0.60
N VAL A 144 -18.29 -8.26 1.29
CA VAL A 144 -17.81 -6.90 1.12
C VAL A 144 -17.42 -6.34 2.47
N LEU A 145 -16.17 -5.98 2.60
CA LEU A 145 -15.56 -5.29 3.73
C LEU A 145 -15.42 -3.82 3.34
N THR A 146 -15.99 -2.90 4.11
CA THR A 146 -15.96 -1.47 3.77
C THR A 146 -15.46 -0.67 4.96
N LYS A 147 -14.45 0.13 4.71
CA LYS A 147 -13.96 1.18 5.61
C LYS A 147 -13.16 2.18 4.77
N THR A 148 -13.18 3.44 5.14
CA THR A 148 -12.40 4.45 4.44
C THR A 148 -11.06 4.63 5.13
N PHE A 149 -9.98 4.36 4.39
CA PHE A 149 -8.61 4.64 4.80
C PHE A 149 -7.96 5.57 3.79
N ARG A 150 -7.27 6.57 4.25
CA ARG A 150 -6.33 7.31 3.41
C ARG A 150 -5.10 6.45 3.20
N LEU A 151 -4.76 6.15 1.95
CA LEU A 151 -3.52 5.44 1.66
C LEU A 151 -2.33 6.34 1.97
N TRP A 152 -1.32 5.74 2.60
CA TRP A 152 -0.06 6.39 2.88
C TRP A 152 0.71 6.59 1.57
N SER A 153 1.01 7.84 1.21
CA SER A 153 1.77 8.17 0.01
C SER A 153 1.27 7.46 -1.25
N LEU A 154 2.15 7.20 -2.21
CA LEU A 154 1.88 6.47 -3.45
C LEU A 154 2.51 5.06 -3.35
N PRO A 155 1.75 4.03 -2.95
CA PRO A 155 2.28 2.67 -2.86
C PRO A 155 2.48 2.06 -4.24
N ASP A 156 3.37 1.07 -4.35
CA ASP A 156 3.49 0.24 -5.55
C ASP A 156 2.37 -0.80 -5.64
N MET A 157 1.89 -1.27 -4.49
CA MET A 157 0.80 -2.24 -4.40
C MET A 157 -0.07 -2.00 -3.17
N ILE A 158 -1.35 -2.37 -3.29
CA ILE A 158 -2.24 -2.64 -2.15
C ILE A 158 -2.32 -4.15 -2.01
N ARG A 159 -2.10 -4.67 -0.82
CA ARG A 159 -1.99 -6.10 -0.53
C ARG A 159 -3.04 -6.56 0.45
N VAL A 160 -3.59 -7.74 0.20
CA VAL A 160 -4.45 -8.47 1.14
C VAL A 160 -3.86 -9.86 1.37
N ARG A 161 -3.72 -10.25 2.63
CA ARG A 161 -3.35 -11.62 3.04
C ARG A 161 -4.59 -12.33 3.53
N VAL A 162 -4.93 -13.45 2.91
CA VAL A 162 -6.13 -14.20 3.24
C VAL A 162 -5.94 -15.70 3.01
N ASN A 163 -6.38 -16.50 3.98
CA ASN A 163 -6.65 -17.91 3.77
C ASN A 163 -8.17 -18.03 3.51
N PRO A 164 -8.59 -18.44 2.32
CA PRO A 164 -10.02 -18.52 1.97
C PRO A 164 -10.74 -19.71 2.65
N GLY A 165 -10.03 -20.57 3.39
CA GLY A 165 -10.60 -21.82 3.86
C GLY A 165 -11.11 -22.67 2.69
N GLU A 166 -12.32 -23.17 2.81
CA GLU A 166 -13.04 -23.87 1.72
C GLU A 166 -14.02 -22.96 0.95
N ALA A 167 -14.02 -21.66 1.25
CA ALA A 167 -14.90 -20.73 0.55
C ALA A 167 -14.55 -20.67 -0.95
N PRO A 168 -15.57 -20.75 -1.84
CA PRO A 168 -15.35 -20.84 -3.28
C PRO A 168 -15.03 -19.49 -3.90
N VAL A 169 -13.99 -18.81 -3.41
CA VAL A 169 -13.55 -17.50 -3.88
C VAL A 169 -13.16 -17.56 -5.36
N LYS A 170 -13.59 -16.57 -6.12
CA LYS A 170 -13.34 -16.43 -7.55
C LYS A 170 -12.33 -15.30 -7.83
N ASN A 171 -12.57 -14.12 -7.29
CA ASN A 171 -11.72 -12.96 -7.46
C ASN A 171 -11.93 -11.94 -6.34
N PHE A 172 -11.06 -10.95 -6.32
CA PHE A 172 -11.06 -9.85 -5.38
C PHE A 172 -11.33 -8.54 -6.13
N VAL A 173 -12.14 -7.65 -5.53
CA VAL A 173 -12.42 -6.33 -6.09
C VAL A 173 -12.08 -5.28 -5.06
N PHE A 174 -11.16 -4.40 -5.40
CA PHE A 174 -10.77 -3.26 -4.57
C PHE A 174 -11.55 -2.03 -5.01
N GLY A 175 -12.25 -1.39 -4.08
CA GLY A 175 -12.95 -0.14 -4.30
C GLY A 175 -12.12 1.03 -3.79
N LEU A 176 -11.63 1.86 -4.69
CA LEU A 176 -10.76 2.99 -4.43
C LEU A 176 -11.46 4.29 -4.80
N ARG A 177 -11.12 5.36 -4.09
CA ARG A 177 -11.57 6.73 -4.39
C ARG A 177 -10.38 7.66 -4.42
N ALA A 178 -10.26 8.44 -5.47
CA ALA A 178 -9.22 9.43 -5.64
C ALA A 178 -9.80 10.84 -5.44
N ASN A 179 -9.17 11.64 -4.60
CA ASN A 179 -9.47 13.05 -4.36
C ASN A 179 -10.97 13.37 -4.19
N GLY A 180 -11.70 12.55 -3.42
CA GLY A 180 -13.13 12.72 -3.20
C GLY A 180 -14.04 12.45 -4.41
N GLY A 181 -13.48 12.00 -5.53
CA GLY A 181 -14.22 11.67 -6.75
C GLY A 181 -15.05 10.39 -6.65
N SER A 182 -15.46 9.86 -7.78
CA SER A 182 -16.22 8.61 -7.88
C SER A 182 -15.37 7.41 -7.46
N MET A 183 -16.02 6.37 -6.95
CA MET A 183 -15.37 5.10 -6.67
C MET A 183 -14.96 4.39 -7.96
N ILE A 184 -13.73 3.91 -8.01
CA ILE A 184 -13.17 3.09 -9.08
C ILE A 184 -12.95 1.68 -8.52
N TYR A 185 -13.32 0.68 -9.29
CA TYR A 185 -13.21 -0.72 -8.91
C TYR A 185 -12.15 -1.44 -9.73
N HIS A 186 -11.20 -2.06 -9.05
CA HIS A 186 -10.14 -2.86 -9.66
C HIS A 186 -10.31 -4.33 -9.28
N THR A 187 -10.38 -5.20 -10.27
CA THR A 187 -10.58 -6.63 -10.06
C THR A 187 -9.28 -7.39 -10.26
N ILE A 188 -8.88 -8.15 -9.26
CA ILE A 188 -7.76 -9.10 -9.33
C ILE A 188 -8.32 -10.52 -9.33
N THR A 189 -7.95 -11.29 -10.34
CA THR A 189 -8.29 -12.71 -10.43
C THR A 189 -6.99 -13.51 -10.28
N PRO A 190 -6.74 -14.11 -9.10
CA PRO A 190 -5.56 -14.94 -8.90
C PRO A 190 -5.51 -16.12 -9.87
N ALA A 191 -4.31 -16.50 -10.31
CA ALA A 191 -4.12 -17.63 -11.20
C ALA A 191 -4.58 -18.96 -10.59
N ALA A 192 -4.43 -19.10 -9.27
CA ALA A 192 -4.92 -20.23 -8.49
C ALA A 192 -5.38 -19.78 -7.10
N ILE A 193 -6.45 -20.38 -6.61
CA ILE A 193 -6.93 -20.24 -5.24
C ILE A 193 -6.96 -21.64 -4.64
N THR A 194 -6.12 -21.88 -3.64
CA THR A 194 -6.01 -23.18 -2.98
C THR A 194 -6.77 -23.12 -1.66
N ALA A 195 -7.69 -24.07 -1.46
CA ALA A 195 -8.42 -24.19 -0.21
C ALA A 195 -7.48 -24.39 0.99
N ASN A 196 -7.83 -23.79 2.11
CA ASN A 196 -7.11 -23.91 3.38
C ASN A 196 -5.62 -23.47 3.31
N LYS A 197 -5.26 -22.65 2.31
CA LYS A 197 -3.90 -22.12 2.17
C LYS A 197 -3.95 -20.61 2.12
N GLU A 198 -3.06 -19.98 2.91
CA GLU A 198 -2.88 -18.54 2.83
C GLU A 198 -2.41 -18.12 1.43
N MET A 199 -2.95 -17.03 0.95
CA MET A 199 -2.58 -16.40 -0.29
C MET A 199 -2.39 -14.91 -0.11
N VAL A 200 -1.51 -14.36 -0.92
CA VAL A 200 -1.28 -12.92 -1.04
C VAL A 200 -1.96 -12.43 -2.32
N VAL A 201 -2.76 -11.40 -2.20
CA VAL A 201 -3.45 -10.75 -3.32
C VAL A 201 -2.95 -9.32 -3.43
N ASP A 202 -2.18 -9.04 -4.47
CA ASP A 202 -1.61 -7.73 -4.76
C ASP A 202 -2.42 -7.03 -5.85
N LEU A 203 -2.80 -5.76 -5.59
CA LEU A 203 -3.28 -4.82 -6.59
C LEU A 203 -2.12 -3.88 -6.94
N PRO A 204 -1.42 -4.08 -8.08
CA PRO A 204 -0.40 -3.14 -8.55
C PRO A 204 -1.00 -1.77 -8.82
N THR A 205 -0.30 -0.71 -8.46
CA THR A 205 -0.77 0.66 -8.66
C THR A 205 -0.32 1.25 -10.01
N ALA A 206 0.64 0.61 -10.69
CA ALA A 206 1.22 1.10 -11.94
C ALA A 206 0.19 1.34 -13.05
N ASP A 207 -0.89 0.55 -13.07
CA ASP A 207 -1.91 0.63 -14.12
C ASP A 207 -2.93 1.76 -13.89
N TRP A 208 -3.05 2.28 -12.67
CA TRP A 208 -4.06 3.28 -12.30
C TRP A 208 -3.49 4.47 -11.54
N CYS A 209 -2.20 4.50 -11.29
CA CYS A 209 -1.50 5.54 -10.55
C CYS A 209 -0.24 5.99 -11.31
N THR A 210 -0.44 6.68 -12.42
CA THR A 210 0.64 7.32 -13.17
C THR A 210 1.07 8.62 -12.50
N ALA A 211 2.16 9.24 -12.97
CA ALA A 211 2.60 10.54 -12.49
C ALA A 211 1.48 11.61 -12.56
N THR A 212 0.64 11.55 -13.57
CA THR A 212 -0.53 12.43 -13.74
C THR A 212 -1.59 12.18 -12.67
N ASP A 213 -1.66 10.96 -12.12
CA ASP A 213 -2.64 10.60 -11.10
C ASP A 213 -2.24 11.05 -9.69
N MET A 214 -1.03 11.58 -9.51
CA MET A 214 -0.64 12.24 -8.26
C MET A 214 -1.55 13.42 -7.92
N ALA A 215 -2.17 14.06 -8.92
CA ALA A 215 -3.24 15.04 -8.75
C ALA A 215 -4.49 14.46 -8.07
N ASN A 216 -4.67 13.15 -8.14
CA ASN A 216 -5.82 12.45 -7.56
C ASN A 216 -5.65 12.09 -6.09
N TYR A 217 -4.54 12.48 -5.47
CA TYR A 217 -4.36 12.29 -4.02
C TYR A 217 -5.25 13.25 -3.21
N PRO A 218 -5.69 12.86 -2.02
CA PRO A 218 -5.45 11.56 -1.39
C PRO A 218 -6.29 10.43 -2.00
N ILE A 219 -5.68 9.24 -2.13
CA ILE A 219 -6.39 8.02 -2.49
C ILE A 219 -6.85 7.33 -1.22
N SER A 220 -8.07 6.81 -1.24
CA SER A 220 -8.63 6.07 -0.12
C SER A 220 -9.00 4.66 -0.55
N LEU A 221 -8.66 3.67 0.28
CA LEU A 221 -9.24 2.34 0.19
C LEU A 221 -10.62 2.39 0.85
N ILE A 222 -11.67 2.07 0.10
CA ILE A 222 -13.05 2.15 0.56
C ILE A 222 -13.59 0.76 0.84
N SER A 223 -13.32 -0.21 -0.05
CA SER A 223 -13.83 -1.57 0.09
C SER A 223 -12.90 -2.61 -0.48
N ILE A 224 -12.99 -3.81 0.10
CA ILE A 224 -12.45 -5.06 -0.47
C ILE A 224 -13.62 -6.01 -0.59
N GLN A 225 -13.88 -6.51 -1.79
CA GLN A 225 -14.94 -7.45 -2.08
C GLN A 225 -14.35 -8.76 -2.58
N LEU A 226 -14.79 -9.86 -2.01
CA LEU A 226 -14.51 -11.20 -2.47
C LEU A 226 -15.73 -11.72 -3.20
N ASN A 227 -15.64 -11.89 -4.50
CA ASN A 227 -16.65 -12.58 -5.29
C ASN A 227 -16.42 -14.08 -5.21
N MET A 228 -17.50 -14.83 -5.10
CA MET A 228 -17.43 -16.28 -4.95
C MET A 228 -18.22 -16.97 -6.06
N ASN A 229 -17.85 -18.22 -6.36
CA ASN A 229 -18.70 -19.15 -7.07
C ASN A 229 -19.89 -19.55 -6.17
N ALA A 230 -20.85 -20.31 -6.70
CA ALA A 230 -22.04 -20.68 -5.94
C ALA A 230 -21.66 -21.38 -4.62
N SER A 231 -22.18 -20.85 -3.51
CA SER A 231 -22.03 -21.47 -2.19
C SER A 231 -22.97 -22.66 -2.04
N LYS A 232 -22.55 -23.66 -1.30
CA LYS A 232 -23.40 -24.80 -0.93
C LYS A 232 -24.28 -24.43 0.25
N ALA A 233 -25.58 -24.66 0.13
CA ALA A 233 -26.52 -24.38 1.22
C ALA A 233 -26.20 -25.25 2.44
N GLY A 234 -26.16 -24.63 3.62
CA GLY A 234 -25.90 -25.29 4.89
C GLY A 234 -24.43 -25.60 5.19
N GLN A 235 -23.51 -25.40 4.24
CA GLN A 235 -22.08 -25.54 4.52
C GLN A 235 -21.57 -24.33 5.29
N VAL A 236 -20.81 -24.56 6.35
CA VAL A 236 -20.07 -23.52 7.09
C VAL A 236 -18.75 -23.33 6.40
N TYR A 237 -18.42 -22.06 6.17
CA TYR A 237 -17.15 -21.61 5.62
C TYR A 237 -16.41 -20.79 6.66
N ASP A 238 -15.11 -20.99 6.76
CA ASP A 238 -14.22 -20.28 7.64
C ASP A 238 -13.08 -19.69 6.83
N MET A 239 -12.87 -18.37 6.95
CA MET A 239 -11.87 -17.61 6.22
C MET A 239 -11.02 -16.82 7.22
N HIS A 240 -9.73 -16.66 6.93
CA HIS A 240 -8.81 -15.99 7.83
C HIS A 240 -8.14 -14.81 7.10
N PHE A 241 -8.44 -13.60 7.52
CA PHE A 241 -7.77 -12.39 7.03
C PHE A 241 -6.60 -12.05 7.94
N ARG A 242 -5.42 -11.81 7.36
CA ARG A 242 -4.16 -11.61 8.12
C ARG A 242 -3.45 -10.30 7.82
N GLY A 243 -3.91 -9.52 6.86
CA GLY A 243 -3.34 -8.21 6.60
C GLY A 243 -4.06 -7.44 5.51
N PHE A 244 -4.09 -6.11 5.69
CA PHE A 244 -4.41 -5.12 4.67
C PHE A 244 -3.24 -4.13 4.68
N GLU A 245 -2.46 -4.13 3.60
CA GLU A 245 -1.15 -3.50 3.56
C GLU A 245 -0.97 -2.62 2.33
N THR A 246 -0.14 -1.60 2.44
CA THR A 246 0.49 -0.91 1.31
C THR A 246 1.92 -1.40 1.18
N VAL A 247 2.41 -1.54 -0.06
CA VAL A 247 3.76 -2.00 -0.36
C VAL A 247 4.51 -0.93 -1.15
N TYR A 248 5.73 -0.63 -0.72
CA TYR A 248 6.66 0.34 -1.31
C TYR A 248 7.96 -0.37 -1.64
N LEU A 249 8.16 -0.75 -2.89
CA LEU A 249 9.29 -1.61 -3.31
C LEU A 249 10.65 -0.96 -3.08
N ASP A 250 10.73 0.37 -3.19
CA ASP A 250 11.96 1.14 -3.01
C ASP A 250 12.22 1.53 -1.54
N ALA A 251 11.25 1.30 -0.64
CA ALA A 251 11.43 1.55 0.79
C ALA A 251 12.27 0.43 1.44
N PRO A 252 12.98 0.74 2.53
CA PRO A 252 13.71 -0.28 3.27
C PRO A 252 12.74 -1.35 3.79
N GLU A 253 13.22 -2.57 3.90
CA GLU A 253 12.48 -3.57 4.67
C GLU A 253 12.38 -3.08 6.12
N ALA A 254 11.26 -3.40 6.78
CA ALA A 254 11.14 -3.10 8.20
C ALA A 254 12.38 -3.69 8.92
N PRO A 255 13.02 -2.93 9.81
CA PRO A 255 14.15 -3.47 10.54
C PRO A 255 13.68 -4.75 11.23
N SER A 256 14.28 -5.86 10.82
CA SER A 256 13.99 -7.15 11.42
C SER A 256 14.38 -7.08 12.89
N LYS A 257 13.42 -7.16 13.79
CA LYS A 257 13.71 -7.25 15.22
C LYS A 257 14.28 -8.65 15.49
N LYS A 258 15.49 -8.72 16.02
CA LYS A 258 16.07 -10.01 16.44
C LYS A 258 15.10 -10.69 17.41
N GLY A 259 14.59 -11.85 17.05
CA GLY A 259 13.52 -12.54 17.78
C GLY A 259 12.13 -12.52 17.13
N ASP A 260 11.89 -11.63 16.17
CA ASP A 260 10.70 -11.67 15.29
C ASP A 260 11.00 -12.61 14.12
N ILE A 261 10.84 -13.90 14.37
CA ILE A 261 11.28 -14.96 13.46
C ILE A 261 10.27 -15.16 12.33
N ASN A 262 8.98 -15.00 12.63
CA ASN A 262 7.92 -15.13 11.64
C ASN A 262 7.72 -13.87 10.80
N GLY A 263 8.36 -12.73 11.18
CA GLY A 263 8.31 -11.47 10.44
C GLY A 263 7.00 -10.71 10.57
N ASP A 264 6.21 -10.93 11.65
CA ASP A 264 4.94 -10.25 11.85
C ASP A 264 5.06 -8.88 12.56
N GLY A 265 6.28 -8.50 12.95
CA GLY A 265 6.61 -7.25 13.62
C GLY A 265 6.49 -7.28 15.15
N GLU A 266 5.99 -8.38 15.71
CA GLU A 266 5.87 -8.61 17.15
C GLU A 266 6.81 -9.74 17.59
N ILE A 267 7.31 -9.69 18.82
CA ILE A 267 8.07 -10.78 19.41
C ILE A 267 7.19 -11.43 20.47
N ASN A 268 6.67 -12.61 20.15
CA ASN A 268 5.69 -13.30 21.00
C ASN A 268 5.79 -14.84 20.86
N ALA A 269 4.81 -15.57 21.39
CA ALA A 269 4.79 -17.03 21.38
C ALA A 269 4.75 -17.66 19.96
N SER A 270 4.31 -16.91 18.95
CA SER A 270 4.33 -17.37 17.54
C SER A 270 5.75 -17.54 17.04
N ASP A 271 6.69 -16.67 17.49
CA ASP A 271 8.10 -16.76 17.13
C ASP A 271 8.79 -17.94 17.77
N VAL A 272 8.38 -18.28 18.99
CA VAL A 272 8.87 -19.51 19.64
C VAL A 272 8.49 -20.74 18.80
N THR A 273 7.26 -20.76 18.27
CA THR A 273 6.82 -21.85 17.38
C THR A 273 7.59 -21.82 16.05
N ALA A 274 7.83 -20.64 15.48
CA ALA A 274 8.62 -20.49 14.27
C ALA A 274 10.06 -20.97 14.46
N LEU A 275 10.70 -20.60 15.58
CA LEU A 275 12.05 -21.03 15.91
C LEU A 275 12.15 -22.55 16.10
N ILE A 276 11.19 -23.16 16.79
CA ILE A 276 11.11 -24.62 16.94
C ILE A 276 10.98 -25.29 15.55
N ASN A 277 10.13 -24.75 14.67
CA ASN A 277 9.99 -25.28 13.31
C ASN A 277 11.29 -25.16 12.49
N LYS A 278 12.06 -24.08 12.68
CA LYS A 278 13.40 -23.94 12.08
C LYS A 278 14.34 -25.01 12.59
N ILE A 279 14.44 -25.21 13.91
CA ILE A 279 15.31 -26.20 14.54
C ILE A 279 14.97 -27.62 14.08
N LEU A 280 13.67 -27.90 13.90
CA LEU A 280 13.18 -29.19 13.41
C LEU A 280 13.24 -29.33 11.87
N SER A 281 13.77 -28.32 11.16
CA SER A 281 13.83 -28.28 9.70
C SER A 281 12.44 -28.39 9.03
N LEU A 282 11.39 -27.97 9.71
CA LEU A 282 10.01 -27.90 9.19
C LEU A 282 9.70 -26.58 8.47
N ALA A 283 10.51 -25.56 8.71
CA ALA A 283 10.42 -24.26 8.07
C ALA A 283 11.81 -23.66 7.90
N ASP A 284 11.98 -22.79 6.90
CA ASP A 284 13.25 -22.11 6.65
C ASP A 284 13.12 -20.62 7.00
N TYR A 285 13.82 -20.20 8.05
CA TYR A 285 13.96 -18.82 8.50
C TYR A 285 15.44 -18.43 8.52
N ALA A 286 15.74 -17.14 8.40
CA ALA A 286 17.12 -16.66 8.38
C ALA A 286 17.82 -16.90 9.72
N ASP A 287 18.98 -17.57 9.70
CA ASP A 287 19.74 -17.91 10.90
C ASP A 287 20.05 -16.69 11.77
N VAL A 288 20.36 -15.56 11.16
CA VAL A 288 20.64 -14.28 11.86
C VAL A 288 19.47 -13.80 12.73
N MET A 289 18.25 -14.17 12.40
CA MET A 289 17.04 -13.87 13.16
C MET A 289 16.81 -14.89 14.28
N CYS A 290 17.28 -16.11 14.09
CA CYS A 290 17.07 -17.26 14.94
C CYS A 290 18.18 -17.46 15.99
N ASP A 291 19.41 -17.08 15.69
CA ASP A 291 20.56 -17.10 16.62
C ASP A 291 20.44 -15.94 17.61
N LEU A 292 19.72 -16.16 18.69
CA LEU A 292 19.35 -15.12 19.66
C LEU A 292 20.39 -14.93 20.74
N ASP A 293 21.11 -15.98 21.12
CA ASP A 293 22.19 -15.90 22.09
C ASP A 293 23.54 -15.52 21.45
N GLY A 294 23.65 -15.61 20.11
CA GLY A 294 24.79 -15.15 19.34
C GLY A 294 25.97 -16.11 19.34
N ASP A 295 25.72 -17.39 19.59
CA ASP A 295 26.76 -18.43 19.60
C ASP A 295 27.12 -18.97 18.20
N GLY A 296 26.36 -18.57 17.17
CA GLY A 296 26.52 -18.95 15.76
C GLY A 296 25.80 -20.23 15.36
N GLU A 297 25.07 -20.85 16.27
CA GLU A 297 24.24 -22.03 16.02
C GLU A 297 22.77 -21.77 16.35
N VAL A 298 21.84 -22.28 15.53
CA VAL A 298 20.39 -22.16 15.83
C VAL A 298 19.95 -23.44 16.54
N ASN A 299 19.71 -23.33 17.85
CA ASN A 299 19.44 -24.48 18.70
C ASN A 299 18.47 -24.14 19.87
N VAL A 300 18.34 -25.04 20.85
CA VAL A 300 17.42 -24.86 21.99
C VAL A 300 17.85 -23.70 22.92
N GLY A 301 19.12 -23.28 22.87
CA GLY A 301 19.61 -22.09 23.58
C GLY A 301 18.85 -20.85 23.15
N ASP A 302 18.61 -20.70 21.84
CA ASP A 302 17.90 -19.58 21.25
C ASP A 302 16.42 -19.55 21.65
N VAL A 303 15.80 -20.71 21.78
CA VAL A 303 14.42 -20.81 22.30
C VAL A 303 14.34 -20.24 23.72
N THR A 304 15.33 -20.54 24.56
CA THR A 304 15.41 -20.00 25.90
C THR A 304 15.66 -18.48 25.88
N ALA A 305 16.54 -18.01 25.01
CA ALA A 305 16.82 -16.59 24.83
C ALA A 305 15.57 -15.83 24.36
N LEU A 306 14.80 -16.40 23.42
CA LEU A 306 13.55 -15.84 22.91
C LEU A 306 12.48 -15.74 24.01
N ILE A 307 12.27 -16.81 24.78
CA ILE A 307 11.33 -16.80 25.90
C ILE A 307 11.70 -15.72 26.92
N ASN A 308 12.97 -15.57 27.23
CA ASN A 308 13.44 -14.51 28.14
C ASN A 308 13.23 -13.10 27.55
N LEU A 309 13.27 -12.95 26.22
CA LEU A 309 12.99 -11.67 25.55
C LEU A 309 11.51 -11.32 25.63
N ILE A 310 10.61 -12.29 25.45
CA ILE A 310 9.15 -12.15 25.53
C ILE A 310 8.67 -11.80 26.94
N LEU A 311 9.35 -12.30 27.98
CA LEU A 311 8.95 -12.13 29.38
C LEU A 311 9.46 -10.82 30.02
N LYS A 312 10.23 -10.02 29.31
CA LYS A 312 10.72 -8.70 29.77
C LYS A 312 9.74 -7.59 29.47
#